data_7fa1b6bf8fdedf04853f61ddcc75fc72
#
_entry.id   7fa1b6bf8fdedf04853f61ddcc75fc72
#
_cell.length_a   1.000
_cell.length_b   1.000
_cell.length_c   1.000
_cell.angle_alpha   90.00
_cell.angle_beta   90.00
_cell.angle_gamma   90.00
#
_symmetry.space_group_name_H-M   'P 1'
#
loop_
_entity.id
_entity.type
_entity.pdbx_description
1 polymer ?
#
loop_
_entity_poly.entity_id
_entity_poly.type
_entity_poly.pdbx_seq_one_letter_code
_entity_poly.pdbx_strand_id
1 'polypeptide(L)'
;LEKYKAVLVTDAVNMKALTKAAELSILVGARLPEIKDKKLYFQSAFSFAERALNVDANNAEANYVMALVNSKLANIEKENKIFAENIRATKLFADKALAINSQHAKANFIAGNWHLEMTNLFAIKKTAVKVLFGGLPQYSLDSAIYYFEKCKNYDQYYMLNYLALAKAYMQDNSPTKAIAILQKLIKLPLRT
;
A
#
# COMPACT_ATOMS: atom_id res chain seq x y z
N LEU A 1 4.20 -8.54 -16.39
CA LEU A 1 3.02 -7.73 -16.67
C LEU A 1 2.34 -8.22 -17.94
N GLU A 2 3.05 -8.33 -19.07
CA GLU A 2 2.48 -8.65 -20.38
C GLU A 2 1.74 -10.02 -20.41
N LYS A 3 2.25 -11.05 -19.73
CA LYS A 3 1.55 -12.34 -19.59
C LYS A 3 0.15 -12.21 -18.97
N TYR A 4 -0.02 -11.35 -17.96
CA TYR A 4 -1.33 -11.13 -17.34
C TYR A 4 -2.25 -10.28 -18.23
N LYS A 5 -1.70 -9.31 -18.97
CA LYS A 5 -2.47 -8.57 -19.98
C LYS A 5 -2.98 -9.51 -21.09
N ALA A 6 -2.15 -10.45 -21.55
CA ALA A 6 -2.57 -11.44 -22.53
C ALA A 6 -3.73 -12.32 -22.03
N VAL A 7 -3.71 -12.72 -20.75
CA VAL A 7 -4.87 -13.42 -20.14
C VAL A 7 -6.11 -12.55 -20.17
N LEU A 8 -6.00 -11.25 -19.92
CA LEU A 8 -7.15 -10.33 -19.90
C LEU A 8 -7.73 -10.03 -21.28
N VAL A 9 -7.05 -10.41 -22.38
CA VAL A 9 -7.61 -10.38 -23.74
C VAL A 9 -8.62 -11.52 -23.95
N THR A 10 -8.35 -12.69 -23.37
CA THR A 10 -9.22 -13.88 -23.50
C THR A 10 -10.24 -13.99 -22.38
N ASP A 11 -9.90 -13.52 -21.17
CA ASP A 11 -10.75 -13.55 -19.99
C ASP A 11 -10.66 -12.20 -19.26
N ALA A 12 -11.46 -11.24 -19.70
CA ALA A 12 -11.43 -9.85 -19.25
C ALA A 12 -11.77 -9.66 -17.78
N VAL A 13 -12.40 -10.66 -17.13
CA VAL A 13 -12.84 -10.63 -15.74
C VAL A 13 -11.99 -11.53 -14.82
N ASN A 14 -10.88 -12.05 -15.31
CA ASN A 14 -9.97 -12.88 -14.54
C ASN A 14 -9.41 -12.13 -13.35
N MET A 15 -9.93 -12.38 -12.17
CA MET A 15 -9.56 -11.70 -10.92
C MET A 15 -8.04 -11.73 -10.65
N LYS A 16 -7.43 -12.92 -10.81
CA LYS A 16 -5.99 -13.08 -10.59
C LYS A 16 -5.17 -12.26 -11.57
N ALA A 17 -5.57 -12.23 -12.83
CA ALA A 17 -4.86 -11.46 -13.86
C ALA A 17 -5.02 -9.95 -13.61
N LEU A 18 -6.22 -9.48 -13.25
CA LEU A 18 -6.49 -8.08 -12.93
C LEU A 18 -5.65 -7.59 -11.74
N THR A 19 -5.69 -8.31 -10.62
CA THR A 19 -4.96 -7.92 -9.40
C THR A 19 -3.44 -7.99 -9.62
N LYS A 20 -2.94 -9.01 -10.33
CA LYS A 20 -1.51 -9.11 -10.65
C LYS A 20 -1.05 -8.09 -11.67
N ALA A 21 -1.88 -7.74 -12.67
CA ALA A 21 -1.56 -6.66 -13.61
C ALA A 21 -1.47 -5.30 -12.90
N ALA A 22 -2.37 -5.01 -11.95
CA ALA A 22 -2.31 -3.81 -11.11
C ALA A 22 -1.01 -3.78 -10.29
N GLU A 23 -0.71 -4.84 -9.54
CA GLU A 23 0.48 -4.94 -8.69
C GLU A 23 1.78 -4.78 -9.51
N LEU A 24 1.89 -5.47 -10.63
CA LEU A 24 3.07 -5.38 -11.52
C LEU A 24 3.20 -4.02 -12.20
N SER A 25 2.09 -3.38 -12.57
CA SER A 25 2.13 -2.01 -13.11
C SER A 25 2.74 -1.05 -12.09
N ILE A 26 2.37 -1.17 -10.81
CA ILE A 26 2.98 -0.37 -9.73
C ILE A 26 4.48 -0.66 -9.61
N LEU A 27 4.88 -1.95 -9.64
CA LEU A 27 6.30 -2.32 -9.51
C LEU A 27 7.13 -1.78 -10.67
N VAL A 28 6.62 -1.79 -11.89
CA VAL A 28 7.29 -1.19 -13.06
C VAL A 28 7.36 0.33 -12.89
N GLY A 29 6.23 0.98 -12.64
CA GLY A 29 6.17 2.43 -12.49
C GLY A 29 7.08 2.96 -11.38
N ALA A 30 7.17 2.25 -10.25
CA ALA A 30 8.01 2.65 -9.12
C ALA A 30 9.52 2.70 -9.46
N ARG A 31 9.96 1.96 -10.46
CA ARG A 31 11.37 1.92 -10.90
C ARG A 31 11.72 2.99 -11.92
N LEU A 32 10.74 3.66 -12.52
CA LEU A 32 10.97 4.71 -13.50
C LEU A 32 11.50 5.97 -12.82
N PRO A 33 12.38 6.75 -13.42
CA PRO A 33 12.89 7.98 -12.85
C PRO A 33 11.83 9.10 -12.88
N GLU A 34 11.14 9.26 -14.00
CA GLU A 34 10.27 10.38 -14.28
C GLU A 34 8.89 10.23 -13.62
N ILE A 35 8.42 11.28 -12.94
CA ILE A 35 7.10 11.31 -12.29
C ILE A 35 5.96 11.10 -13.29
N LYS A 36 6.10 11.67 -14.51
CA LYS A 36 5.11 11.51 -15.58
C LYS A 36 4.91 10.03 -15.93
N ASP A 37 6.00 9.31 -16.09
CA ASP A 37 5.97 7.89 -16.47
C ASP A 37 5.46 7.03 -15.32
N LYS A 38 5.87 7.33 -14.07
CA LYS A 38 5.27 6.70 -12.87
C LYS A 38 3.76 6.85 -12.87
N LYS A 39 3.26 8.08 -13.13
CA LYS A 39 1.83 8.38 -13.12
C LYS A 39 1.06 7.55 -14.15
N LEU A 40 1.59 7.37 -15.36
CA LEU A 40 0.97 6.52 -16.40
C LEU A 40 0.81 5.07 -15.93
N TYR A 41 1.85 4.49 -15.35
CA TYR A 41 1.79 3.12 -14.83
C TYR A 41 0.85 2.99 -13.63
N PHE A 42 0.82 3.98 -12.73
CA PHE A 42 -0.08 3.96 -11.58
C PHE A 42 -1.54 4.16 -11.99
N GLN A 43 -1.81 4.96 -13.03
CA GLN A 43 -3.14 5.08 -13.64
C GLN A 43 -3.58 3.77 -14.31
N SER A 44 -2.67 3.10 -15.03
CA SER A 44 -2.95 1.77 -15.57
C SER A 44 -3.25 0.76 -14.46
N ALA A 45 -2.50 0.80 -13.36
CA ALA A 45 -2.75 -0.03 -12.18
C ALA A 45 -4.12 0.27 -11.56
N PHE A 46 -4.52 1.54 -11.50
CA PHE A 46 -5.84 1.96 -11.02
C PHE A 46 -6.96 1.34 -11.86
N SER A 47 -6.85 1.42 -13.18
CA SER A 47 -7.86 0.82 -14.08
C SER A 47 -7.99 -0.70 -13.89
N PHE A 48 -6.87 -1.43 -13.72
CA PHE A 48 -6.95 -2.87 -13.42
C PHE A 48 -7.58 -3.16 -12.05
N ALA A 49 -7.24 -2.37 -11.02
CA ALA A 49 -7.81 -2.52 -9.69
C ALA A 49 -9.32 -2.19 -9.66
N GLU A 50 -9.74 -1.15 -10.38
CA GLU A 50 -11.16 -0.78 -10.55
C GLU A 50 -11.94 -1.91 -11.24
N ARG A 51 -11.41 -2.46 -12.32
CA ARG A 51 -12.01 -3.63 -12.98
C ARG A 51 -12.12 -4.83 -12.04
N ALA A 52 -11.10 -5.09 -11.22
CA ALA A 52 -11.15 -6.17 -10.22
C ALA A 52 -12.27 -5.96 -9.19
N LEU A 53 -12.45 -4.73 -8.71
CA LEU A 53 -13.55 -4.39 -7.80
C LEU A 53 -14.93 -4.46 -8.46
N ASN A 54 -15.02 -4.17 -9.77
CA ASN A 54 -16.27 -4.33 -10.53
C ASN A 54 -16.64 -5.82 -10.72
N VAL A 55 -15.65 -6.72 -10.76
CA VAL A 55 -15.89 -8.17 -10.78
C VAL A 55 -16.37 -8.66 -9.41
N ASP A 56 -15.67 -8.25 -8.34
CA ASP A 56 -16.04 -8.61 -6.96
C ASP A 56 -15.55 -7.54 -5.98
N ALA A 57 -16.47 -6.70 -5.53
CA ALA A 57 -16.21 -5.64 -4.56
C ALA A 57 -15.82 -6.16 -3.16
N ASN A 58 -16.14 -7.43 -2.86
CA ASN A 58 -15.82 -8.10 -1.59
C ASN A 58 -14.58 -9.00 -1.69
N ASN A 59 -13.77 -8.83 -2.69
CA ASN A 59 -12.50 -9.54 -2.82
C ASN A 59 -11.38 -8.81 -2.07
N ALA A 60 -10.72 -9.50 -1.13
CA ALA A 60 -9.65 -8.88 -0.31
C ALA A 60 -8.44 -8.43 -1.15
N GLU A 61 -8.04 -9.21 -2.17
CA GLU A 61 -6.92 -8.88 -3.06
C GLU A 61 -7.25 -7.66 -3.93
N ALA A 62 -8.48 -7.55 -4.45
CA ALA A 62 -8.94 -6.40 -5.24
C ALA A 62 -8.93 -5.12 -4.39
N ASN A 63 -9.42 -5.17 -3.16
CA ASN A 63 -9.37 -4.03 -2.23
C ASN A 63 -7.93 -3.69 -1.85
N TYR A 64 -7.07 -4.68 -1.59
CA TYR A 64 -5.64 -4.44 -1.32
C TYR A 64 -4.94 -3.72 -2.49
N VAL A 65 -5.10 -4.19 -3.74
CA VAL A 65 -4.43 -3.54 -4.87
C VAL A 65 -4.96 -2.13 -5.11
N MET A 66 -6.25 -1.85 -4.86
CA MET A 66 -6.79 -0.49 -4.92
C MET A 66 -6.18 0.40 -3.82
N ALA A 67 -6.01 -0.10 -2.60
CA ALA A 67 -5.32 0.62 -1.53
C ALA A 67 -3.86 0.92 -1.91
N LEU A 68 -3.15 -0.07 -2.45
CA LEU A 68 -1.76 0.08 -2.91
C LEU A 68 -1.63 1.13 -4.00
N VAL A 69 -2.51 1.12 -5.01
CA VAL A 69 -2.51 2.12 -6.10
C VAL A 69 -2.68 3.54 -5.55
N ASN A 70 -3.69 3.75 -4.69
CA ASN A 70 -3.96 5.07 -4.11
C ASN A 70 -2.78 5.56 -3.25
N SER A 71 -2.16 4.67 -2.46
CA SER A 71 -0.92 5.01 -1.70
C SER A 71 0.20 5.48 -2.63
N LYS A 72 0.40 4.82 -3.78
CA LYS A 72 1.44 5.20 -4.74
C LYS A 72 1.12 6.49 -5.49
N LEU A 73 -0.13 6.72 -5.83
CA LEU A 73 -0.59 7.99 -6.41
C LEU A 73 -0.40 9.14 -5.42
N ALA A 74 -0.77 8.96 -4.14
CA ALA A 74 -0.52 9.97 -3.10
C ALA A 74 0.96 10.38 -3.03
N ASN A 75 1.89 9.42 -3.12
CA ASN A 75 3.32 9.68 -2.97
C ASN A 75 3.92 10.56 -4.09
N ILE A 76 3.30 10.62 -5.25
CA ILE A 76 3.74 11.45 -6.38
C ILE A 76 2.89 12.70 -6.59
N GLU A 77 1.77 12.83 -5.85
CA GLU A 77 0.82 13.93 -6.05
C GLU A 77 1.30 15.21 -5.36
N LYS A 78 1.24 16.32 -6.11
CA LYS A 78 1.61 17.66 -5.64
C LYS A 78 0.41 18.46 -5.17
N GLU A 79 -0.77 18.21 -5.74
CA GLU A 79 -2.00 18.91 -5.37
C GLU A 79 -2.55 18.34 -4.06
N ASN A 80 -2.66 19.19 -3.05
CA ASN A 80 -3.04 18.78 -1.69
C ASN A 80 -4.43 18.14 -1.61
N LYS A 81 -5.39 18.57 -2.43
CA LYS A 81 -6.73 17.98 -2.48
C LYS A 81 -6.68 16.56 -3.00
N ILE A 82 -6.03 16.33 -4.16
CA ILE A 82 -5.90 15.00 -4.78
C ILE A 82 -5.07 14.09 -3.87
N PHE A 83 -4.02 14.62 -3.25
CA PHE A 83 -3.26 13.90 -2.23
C PHE A 83 -4.16 13.38 -1.11
N ALA A 84 -5.01 14.25 -0.53
CA ALA A 84 -5.91 13.88 0.56
C ALA A 84 -6.97 12.85 0.12
N GLU A 85 -7.50 12.97 -1.11
CA GLU A 85 -8.41 11.98 -1.70
C GLU A 85 -7.75 10.60 -1.81
N ASN A 86 -6.51 10.53 -2.30
CA ASN A 86 -5.74 9.29 -2.38
C ASN A 86 -5.44 8.71 -0.99
N ILE A 87 -5.10 9.53 0.01
CA ILE A 87 -4.90 9.09 1.40
C ILE A 87 -6.17 8.51 1.98
N ARG A 88 -7.33 9.14 1.72
CA ARG A 88 -8.65 8.64 2.15
C ARG A 88 -8.97 7.30 1.49
N ALA A 89 -8.78 7.20 0.18
CA ALA A 89 -9.02 5.97 -0.56
C ALA A 89 -8.09 4.84 -0.10
N THR A 90 -6.82 5.14 0.17
CA THR A 90 -5.87 4.15 0.74
C THR A 90 -6.40 3.55 2.03
N LYS A 91 -6.84 4.39 2.99
CA LYS A 91 -7.40 3.90 4.26
C LYS A 91 -8.66 3.07 4.06
N LEU A 92 -9.61 3.57 3.26
CA LEU A 92 -10.88 2.92 2.99
C LEU A 92 -10.68 1.50 2.44
N PHE A 93 -9.86 1.36 1.40
CA PHE A 93 -9.66 0.08 0.74
C PHE A 93 -8.75 -0.87 1.53
N ALA A 94 -7.78 -0.36 2.29
CA ALA A 94 -7.00 -1.19 3.21
C ALA A 94 -7.90 -1.78 4.33
N ASP A 95 -8.77 -0.96 4.92
CA ASP A 95 -9.71 -1.42 5.95
C ASP A 95 -10.70 -2.45 5.38
N LYS A 96 -11.24 -2.25 4.16
CA LYS A 96 -12.10 -3.23 3.50
C LYS A 96 -11.37 -4.55 3.26
N ALA A 97 -10.13 -4.51 2.75
CA ALA A 97 -9.33 -5.72 2.55
C ALA A 97 -9.14 -6.49 3.86
N LEU A 98 -8.86 -5.78 4.97
CA LEU A 98 -8.65 -6.39 6.29
C LEU A 98 -9.94 -6.84 6.96
N ALA A 99 -11.08 -6.21 6.68
CA ALA A 99 -12.38 -6.68 7.13
C ALA A 99 -12.77 -8.01 6.48
N ILE A 100 -12.41 -8.19 5.19
CA ILE A 100 -12.65 -9.44 4.45
C ILE A 100 -11.64 -10.51 4.86
N ASN A 101 -10.36 -10.15 4.97
CA ASN A 101 -9.28 -11.05 5.36
C ASN A 101 -8.28 -10.34 6.28
N SER A 102 -8.47 -10.48 7.59
CA SER A 102 -7.60 -9.86 8.61
C SER A 102 -6.15 -10.36 8.59
N GLN A 103 -5.90 -11.51 7.96
CA GLN A 103 -4.57 -12.13 7.81
C GLN A 103 -3.88 -11.76 6.49
N HIS A 104 -4.48 -10.90 5.67
CA HIS A 104 -3.89 -10.45 4.41
C HIS A 104 -2.61 -9.65 4.68
N ALA A 105 -1.44 -10.26 4.52
CA ALA A 105 -0.15 -9.67 4.90
C ALA A 105 0.09 -8.30 4.27
N LYS A 106 -0.07 -8.18 2.95
CA LYS A 106 0.18 -6.92 2.24
C LYS A 106 -0.84 -5.82 2.56
N ALA A 107 -2.10 -6.16 2.89
CA ALA A 107 -3.08 -5.18 3.34
C ALA A 107 -2.70 -4.64 4.73
N ASN A 108 -2.23 -5.50 5.64
CA ASN A 108 -1.64 -5.06 6.91
C ASN A 108 -0.45 -4.11 6.69
N PHE A 109 0.44 -4.42 5.74
CA PHE A 109 1.55 -3.53 5.38
C PHE A 109 1.05 -2.15 4.92
N ILE A 110 0.03 -2.08 4.04
CA ILE A 110 -0.52 -0.79 3.58
C ILE A 110 -1.17 -0.01 4.73
N ALA A 111 -1.92 -0.69 5.62
CA ALA A 111 -2.49 -0.06 6.82
C ALA A 111 -1.40 0.50 7.73
N GLY A 112 -0.33 -0.26 7.97
CA GLY A 112 0.83 0.19 8.76
C GLY A 112 1.50 1.41 8.13
N ASN A 113 1.76 1.39 6.82
CA ASN A 113 2.32 2.53 6.09
C ASN A 113 1.42 3.77 6.18
N TRP A 114 0.10 3.59 6.03
CA TRP A 114 -0.82 4.71 6.15
C TRP A 114 -0.70 5.39 7.53
N HIS A 115 -0.68 4.63 8.63
CA HIS A 115 -0.49 5.17 9.97
C HIS A 115 0.87 5.87 10.12
N LEU A 116 1.94 5.27 9.60
CA LEU A 116 3.28 5.83 9.65
C LEU A 116 3.41 7.12 8.84
N GLU A 117 2.85 7.17 7.64
CA GLU A 117 2.82 8.37 6.79
C GLU A 117 2.04 9.50 7.46
N MET A 118 0.88 9.20 8.06
CA MET A 118 0.08 10.18 8.79
C MET A 118 0.82 10.82 9.98
N THR A 119 1.66 10.07 10.69
CA THR A 119 2.51 10.64 11.77
C THR A 119 3.51 11.65 11.23
N ASN A 120 4.01 11.44 10.01
CA ASN A 120 5.08 12.21 9.38
C ASN A 120 4.59 13.33 8.43
N LEU A 121 3.29 13.50 8.26
CA LEU A 121 2.75 14.52 7.34
C LEU A 121 3.10 15.94 7.81
N PHE A 122 3.53 16.78 6.88
CA PHE A 122 3.67 18.22 7.09
C PHE A 122 2.30 18.88 7.33
N ALA A 123 2.31 20.00 8.07
CA ALA A 123 1.11 20.71 8.50
C ALA A 123 0.12 21.02 7.35
N ILE A 124 0.63 21.44 6.20
CA ILE A 124 -0.21 21.80 5.04
C ILE A 124 -0.97 20.59 4.48
N LYS A 125 -0.32 19.42 4.38
CA LYS A 125 -0.96 18.17 3.96
C LYS A 125 -1.93 17.64 5.02
N LYS A 126 -1.58 17.76 6.31
CA LYS A 126 -2.50 17.44 7.42
C LYS A 126 -3.78 18.26 7.36
N THR A 127 -3.68 19.56 7.02
CA THR A 127 -4.87 20.42 6.87
C THR A 127 -5.76 19.92 5.73
N ALA A 128 -5.21 19.58 4.57
CA ALA A 128 -5.99 19.03 3.47
C ALA A 128 -6.71 17.72 3.84
N VAL A 129 -6.00 16.82 4.52
CA VAL A 129 -6.59 15.56 5.03
C VAL A 129 -7.69 15.88 6.05
N LYS A 130 -7.47 16.79 7.00
CA LYS A 130 -8.47 17.21 8.01
C LYS A 130 -9.75 17.69 7.36
N VAL A 131 -9.66 18.54 6.33
CA VAL A 131 -10.82 19.08 5.62
C VAL A 131 -11.60 17.95 4.93
N LEU A 132 -10.90 17.05 4.21
CA LEU A 132 -11.56 15.99 3.44
C LEU A 132 -12.23 14.93 4.32
N PHE A 133 -11.67 14.65 5.50
CA PHE A 133 -12.23 13.66 6.44
C PHE A 133 -13.28 14.26 7.39
N GLY A 134 -13.46 15.59 7.41
CA GLY A 134 -14.29 16.27 8.41
C GLY A 134 -13.65 16.27 9.82
N GLY A 135 -12.34 16.06 9.89
CA GLY A 135 -11.51 15.95 11.08
C GLY A 135 -10.24 15.18 10.77
N LEU A 136 -9.24 15.18 11.65
CA LEU A 136 -8.11 14.28 11.48
C LEU A 136 -8.54 12.85 11.84
N PRO A 137 -8.35 11.88 10.94
CA PRO A 137 -8.61 10.47 11.27
C PRO A 137 -7.66 10.03 12.39
N GLN A 138 -8.06 9.02 13.15
CA GLN A 138 -7.18 8.44 14.17
C GLN A 138 -5.99 7.74 13.51
N TYR A 139 -4.81 8.12 13.91
CA TYR A 139 -3.55 7.49 13.49
C TYR A 139 -2.56 7.51 14.66
N SER A 140 -1.69 6.51 14.71
CA SER A 140 -0.64 6.46 15.72
C SER A 140 0.55 5.63 15.22
N LEU A 141 1.70 5.86 15.83
CA LEU A 141 2.89 5.05 15.58
C LEU A 141 2.71 3.61 16.10
N ASP A 142 2.01 3.44 17.23
CA ASP A 142 1.67 2.13 17.78
C ASP A 142 0.83 1.30 16.79
N SER A 143 -0.17 1.96 16.16
CA SER A 143 -0.96 1.30 15.12
C SER A 143 -0.11 0.91 13.90
N ALA A 144 0.84 1.75 13.49
CA ALA A 144 1.75 1.40 12.41
C ALA A 144 2.58 0.15 12.75
N ILE A 145 3.18 0.12 13.95
CA ILE A 145 3.95 -1.03 14.44
C ILE A 145 3.08 -2.29 14.52
N TYR A 146 1.87 -2.17 15.08
CA TYR A 146 0.93 -3.28 15.17
C TYR A 146 0.63 -3.94 13.82
N TYR A 147 0.32 -3.13 12.79
CA TYR A 147 0.03 -3.65 11.46
C TYR A 147 1.26 -4.23 10.77
N PHE A 148 2.45 -3.63 10.94
CA PHE A 148 3.70 -4.18 10.41
C PHE A 148 4.07 -5.51 11.09
N GLU A 149 3.87 -5.65 12.40
CA GLU A 149 4.07 -6.91 13.11
C GLU A 149 3.13 -8.00 12.59
N LYS A 150 1.85 -7.67 12.36
CA LYS A 150 0.90 -8.59 11.72
C LYS A 150 1.35 -9.01 10.33
N CYS A 151 1.77 -8.06 9.49
CA CYS A 151 2.30 -8.36 8.16
C CYS A 151 3.48 -9.34 8.25
N LYS A 152 4.44 -9.10 9.15
CA LYS A 152 5.59 -9.98 9.37
C LYS A 152 5.18 -11.39 9.79
N ASN A 153 4.15 -11.52 10.62
CA ASN A 153 3.65 -12.81 11.08
C ASN A 153 2.94 -13.61 9.98
N TYR A 154 2.26 -12.92 9.04
CA TYR A 154 1.53 -13.56 7.95
C TYR A 154 2.38 -13.78 6.69
N ASP A 155 3.39 -12.93 6.44
CA ASP A 155 4.40 -13.12 5.38
C ASP A 155 5.79 -12.71 5.90
N GLN A 156 6.49 -13.69 6.45
CA GLN A 156 7.85 -13.49 6.99
C GLN A 156 8.91 -13.16 5.92
N TYR A 157 8.57 -13.26 4.63
CA TYR A 157 9.50 -12.98 3.54
C TYR A 157 9.23 -11.64 2.85
N TYR A 158 8.25 -10.87 3.32
CA TYR A 158 7.93 -9.57 2.72
C TYR A 158 8.93 -8.50 3.19
N MET A 159 10.07 -8.41 2.49
CA MET A 159 11.23 -7.58 2.87
C MET A 159 10.90 -6.11 3.10
N LEU A 160 10.00 -5.51 2.29
CA LEU A 160 9.60 -4.11 2.45
C LEU A 160 8.99 -3.83 3.82
N ASN A 161 8.30 -4.82 4.40
CA ASN A 161 7.72 -4.69 5.73
C ASN A 161 8.78 -4.57 6.83
N TYR A 162 9.90 -5.31 6.71
CA TYR A 162 10.99 -5.21 7.69
C TYR A 162 11.62 -3.82 7.71
N LEU A 163 11.81 -3.19 6.53
CA LEU A 163 12.32 -1.83 6.44
C LEU A 163 11.35 -0.81 7.07
N ALA A 164 10.06 -0.94 6.79
CA ALA A 164 9.04 -0.05 7.36
C ALA A 164 8.91 -0.23 8.87
N LEU A 165 8.92 -1.48 9.35
CA LEU A 165 8.86 -1.80 10.78
C LEU A 165 10.09 -1.29 11.53
N ALA A 166 11.30 -1.45 10.97
CA ALA A 166 12.52 -0.91 11.57
C ALA A 166 12.46 0.62 11.65
N LYS A 167 11.98 1.30 10.60
CA LYS A 167 11.76 2.75 10.61
C LYS A 167 10.75 3.16 11.69
N ALA A 168 9.65 2.43 11.84
CA ALA A 168 8.66 2.69 12.88
C ALA A 168 9.26 2.52 14.28
N TYR A 169 10.04 1.47 14.53
CA TYR A 169 10.73 1.28 15.80
C TYR A 169 11.78 2.36 16.09
N MET A 170 12.47 2.88 15.06
CA MET A 170 13.38 4.02 15.27
C MET A 170 12.62 5.28 15.71
N GLN A 171 11.45 5.54 15.14
CA GLN A 171 10.58 6.66 15.56
C GLN A 171 9.98 6.47 16.96
N ASP A 172 9.79 5.21 17.37
CA ASP A 172 9.33 4.80 18.70
C ASP A 172 10.44 4.83 19.76
N ASN A 173 11.61 5.38 19.45
CA ASN A 173 12.79 5.34 20.33
C ASN A 173 13.16 3.91 20.79
N SER A 174 12.90 2.91 19.96
CA SER A 174 13.19 1.48 20.22
C SER A 174 14.30 0.96 19.28
N PRO A 175 15.55 1.51 19.31
CA PRO A 175 16.61 1.16 18.36
C PRO A 175 17.02 -0.32 18.44
N THR A 176 16.99 -0.93 19.62
CA THR A 176 17.30 -2.36 19.79
C THR A 176 16.33 -3.23 19.00
N LYS A 177 15.02 -2.92 19.00
CA LYS A 177 14.02 -3.63 18.20
C LYS A 177 14.26 -3.40 16.70
N ALA A 178 14.57 -2.16 16.29
CA ALA A 178 14.88 -1.84 14.90
C ALA A 178 16.08 -2.64 14.38
N ILE A 179 17.17 -2.71 15.15
CA ILE A 179 18.38 -3.51 14.83
C ILE A 179 18.00 -4.98 14.69
N ALA A 180 17.24 -5.55 15.63
CA ALA A 180 16.83 -6.95 15.58
C ALA A 180 15.99 -7.27 14.32
N ILE A 181 15.12 -6.35 13.89
CA ILE A 181 14.34 -6.50 12.66
C ILE A 181 15.24 -6.45 11.42
N LEU A 182 16.21 -5.52 11.36
CA LEU A 182 17.16 -5.43 10.24
C LEU A 182 18.10 -6.64 10.18
N GLN A 183 18.53 -7.18 11.32
CA GLN A 183 19.31 -8.43 11.38
C GLN A 183 18.52 -9.63 10.85
N LYS A 184 17.21 -9.67 11.05
CA LYS A 184 16.35 -10.69 10.42
C LYS A 184 16.26 -10.49 8.91
N LEU A 185 16.08 -9.25 8.46
CA LEU A 185 15.96 -8.92 7.04
C LEU A 185 17.15 -9.40 6.23
N ILE A 186 18.39 -9.14 6.70
CA ILE A 186 19.61 -9.55 5.97
C ILE A 186 19.80 -11.06 5.87
N LYS A 187 19.12 -11.84 6.69
CA LYS A 187 19.15 -13.32 6.68
C LYS A 187 18.04 -13.92 5.80
N LEU A 188 17.13 -13.12 5.28
CA LEU A 188 16.06 -13.62 4.41
C LEU A 188 16.64 -14.05 3.06
N PRO A 189 16.18 -15.20 2.51
CA PRO A 189 16.58 -15.60 1.16
C PRO A 189 16.04 -14.60 0.13
N LEU A 190 16.89 -14.26 -0.84
CA LEU A 190 16.42 -13.48 -1.99
C LEU A 190 15.44 -14.35 -2.79
N ARG A 191 14.20 -13.90 -2.89
CA ARG A 191 13.22 -14.52 -3.79
C ARG A 191 13.38 -13.90 -5.17
N THR A 192 13.84 -14.67 -6.13
CA THR A 192 13.89 -14.33 -7.55
C THR A 192 12.51 -14.40 -8.19
#